data_b4156927097950230c4daa7ec5d3bee1
#
_entry.id   b4156927097950230c4daa7ec5d3bee1
#
_cell.length_a   1.000
_cell.length_b   1.000
_cell.length_c   1.000
_cell.angle_alpha   90.00
_cell.angle_beta   90.00
_cell.angle_gamma   90.00
#
_symmetry.space_group_name_H-M   'P 1'
#
loop_
_entity.id
_entity.type
_entity.pdbx_description
1 polymer ?
#
loop_
_entity_poly.entity_id
_entity_poly.type
_entity_poly.pdbx_seq_one_letter_code
_entity_poly.pdbx_strand_id
1 'polypeptide(L)'
;MSRAPPTRQVDIDGVVSRLGALFSEGKQDAALGEVRALLTLLLNDNQRLTLDLARVLRRHLQQTSEKISPAQLALLLDRVDVKPPAPPPPAPSVAEVNGALSAPELPVRKGHGRRTLPAHLPRIVKRHEVPAAERDCPCCGEERKLIGYEISETLDFVPASLRVISHEREKLACRTCDEGGIAVAPPAAKLLERGLFEAGFIAQVLVAKYQDHLPLHRQRAIFGREGVELASSTLSDIVGAAHEALEPLAKRIHDHPLAAHVLQVDDTGIKVLDKDSAAGAVRGHLWAMLGDQRWASFSYSPTWEAKWPFALLSTRRGWMQADAYAGFDAIYRLGNAVEVGCWAHARRGLFECVEAGDARAAVALDFIQRVYAVEAEASVEGLNPEQRCKRREERSRPLLDSLRAWLIQQHGQAPPKSPFGRAVGYCIRQWEALLRFLTDGRLPIDNTACERALRPIAIGRKNYLFAGSETGARRAATIYSILGTAALARLEPWAYLRDVLQSLIDGWPQRRIDELLPPAWALAHSTR
;
A
#
# COMPACT_ATOMS: atom_id res chain seq x y z
N MET A 1 -14.39 -19.29 -9.63
CA MET A 1 -14.14 -19.58 -11.06
C MET A 1 -15.11 -18.73 -11.86
N SER A 2 -14.64 -17.63 -12.46
CA SER A 2 -15.45 -16.81 -13.38
C SER A 2 -15.67 -17.66 -14.62
N ARG A 3 -16.94 -17.89 -15.00
CA ARG A 3 -17.29 -18.51 -16.28
C ARG A 3 -16.63 -17.68 -17.38
N ALA A 4 -15.84 -18.35 -18.23
CA ALA A 4 -15.36 -17.75 -19.47
C ALA A 4 -16.56 -17.19 -20.24
N PRO A 5 -16.48 -15.96 -20.78
CA PRO A 5 -17.54 -15.44 -21.61
C PRO A 5 -17.70 -16.40 -22.82
N PRO A 6 -18.94 -16.60 -23.30
CA PRO A 6 -19.18 -17.49 -24.42
C PRO A 6 -18.31 -17.02 -25.59
N THR A 7 -17.50 -17.93 -26.12
CA THR A 7 -16.80 -17.73 -27.40
C THR A 7 -17.86 -17.47 -28.46
N ARG A 8 -17.91 -16.25 -28.98
CA ARG A 8 -18.69 -15.95 -30.17
C ARG A 8 -18.02 -16.73 -31.32
N GLN A 9 -18.58 -17.88 -31.67
CA GLN A 9 -18.24 -18.53 -32.91
C GLN A 9 -18.71 -17.62 -34.04
N VAL A 10 -17.76 -17.13 -34.85
CA VAL A 10 -18.09 -16.42 -36.10
C VAL A 10 -18.57 -17.47 -37.05
N ASP A 11 -19.81 -17.38 -37.47
CA ASP A 11 -20.36 -18.23 -38.55
C ASP A 11 -19.74 -17.77 -39.86
N ILE A 12 -18.64 -18.41 -40.24
CA ILE A 12 -17.85 -18.06 -41.42
C ILE A 12 -18.68 -18.28 -42.70
N ASP A 13 -19.44 -19.35 -42.76
CA ASP A 13 -20.24 -19.69 -43.97
C ASP A 13 -21.39 -18.69 -44.14
N GLY A 14 -22.04 -18.29 -43.06
CA GLY A 14 -23.07 -17.25 -43.09
C GLY A 14 -22.53 -15.87 -43.48
N VAL A 15 -21.29 -15.54 -43.07
CA VAL A 15 -20.61 -14.30 -43.52
C VAL A 15 -20.27 -14.36 -45.00
N VAL A 16 -19.68 -15.46 -45.47
CA VAL A 16 -19.33 -15.64 -46.89
C VAL A 16 -20.57 -15.56 -47.77
N SER A 17 -21.67 -16.21 -47.35
CA SER A 17 -22.95 -16.16 -48.07
C SER A 17 -23.53 -14.75 -48.18
N ARG A 18 -23.48 -13.97 -47.09
CA ARG A 18 -23.93 -12.57 -47.10
C ARG A 18 -23.07 -11.68 -47.97
N LEU A 19 -21.75 -11.83 -47.91
CA LEU A 19 -20.85 -11.08 -48.81
C LEU A 19 -21.10 -11.42 -50.26
N GLY A 20 -21.29 -12.72 -50.60
CA GLY A 20 -21.63 -13.16 -51.94
C GLY A 20 -22.94 -12.55 -52.46
N ALA A 21 -23.99 -12.48 -51.64
CA ALA A 21 -25.25 -11.83 -51.97
C ALA A 21 -25.06 -10.32 -52.24
N LEU A 22 -24.31 -9.61 -51.39
CA LEU A 22 -24.03 -8.18 -51.58
C LEU A 22 -23.24 -7.89 -52.87
N PHE A 23 -22.29 -8.75 -53.22
CA PHE A 23 -21.56 -8.61 -54.49
C PHE A 23 -22.46 -8.89 -55.71
N SER A 24 -23.32 -9.90 -55.65
CA SER A 24 -24.24 -10.20 -56.73
C SER A 24 -25.33 -9.12 -56.94
N GLU A 25 -25.66 -8.38 -55.87
CA GLU A 25 -26.57 -7.23 -55.92
C GLU A 25 -25.88 -5.91 -56.36
N GLY A 26 -24.58 -5.92 -56.63
CA GLY A 26 -23.82 -4.72 -57.02
C GLY A 26 -23.52 -3.77 -55.84
N LYS A 27 -23.76 -4.18 -54.59
CA LYS A 27 -23.59 -3.37 -53.35
C LYS A 27 -22.16 -3.51 -52.81
N GLN A 28 -21.17 -3.12 -53.59
CA GLN A 28 -19.73 -3.29 -53.22
C GLN A 28 -19.35 -2.52 -51.93
N ASP A 29 -19.85 -1.30 -51.74
CA ASP A 29 -19.53 -0.49 -50.55
C ASP A 29 -20.08 -1.13 -49.26
N ALA A 30 -21.25 -1.75 -49.34
CA ALA A 30 -21.84 -2.46 -48.22
C ALA A 30 -21.04 -3.71 -47.86
N ALA A 31 -20.57 -4.48 -48.87
CA ALA A 31 -19.73 -5.64 -48.68
C ALA A 31 -18.36 -5.27 -48.07
N LEU A 32 -17.73 -4.17 -48.53
CA LEU A 32 -16.49 -3.65 -47.96
C LEU A 32 -16.69 -3.15 -46.52
N GLY A 33 -17.85 -2.56 -46.22
CA GLY A 33 -18.23 -2.16 -44.86
C GLY A 33 -18.31 -3.35 -43.89
N GLU A 34 -18.93 -4.48 -44.34
CA GLU A 34 -19.05 -5.69 -43.51
C GLU A 34 -17.67 -6.36 -43.31
N VAL A 35 -16.82 -6.43 -44.33
CA VAL A 35 -15.43 -6.93 -44.22
C VAL A 35 -14.63 -6.08 -43.24
N ARG A 36 -14.71 -4.75 -43.33
CA ARG A 36 -14.04 -3.83 -42.40
C ARG A 36 -14.51 -4.05 -40.96
N ALA A 37 -15.82 -4.22 -40.73
CA ALA A 37 -16.37 -4.50 -39.43
C ALA A 37 -15.85 -5.81 -38.82
N LEU A 38 -15.79 -6.87 -39.62
CA LEU A 38 -15.25 -8.18 -39.22
C LEU A 38 -13.76 -8.12 -38.91
N LEU A 39 -12.96 -7.49 -39.77
CA LEU A 39 -11.53 -7.32 -39.52
C LEU A 39 -11.27 -6.51 -38.23
N THR A 40 -12.07 -5.46 -37.98
CA THR A 40 -11.99 -4.68 -36.76
C THR A 40 -12.32 -5.52 -35.52
N LEU A 41 -13.34 -6.36 -35.61
CA LEU A 41 -13.74 -7.27 -34.54
C LEU A 41 -12.64 -8.29 -34.22
N LEU A 42 -12.06 -8.91 -35.25
CA LEU A 42 -10.96 -9.88 -35.12
C LEU A 42 -9.70 -9.25 -34.54
N LEU A 43 -9.33 -8.05 -34.99
CA LEU A 43 -8.19 -7.31 -34.42
C LEU A 43 -8.40 -6.98 -32.95
N ASN A 44 -9.60 -6.53 -32.57
CA ASN A 44 -9.93 -6.23 -31.17
C ASN A 44 -9.89 -7.48 -30.28
N ASP A 45 -10.41 -8.62 -30.78
CA ASP A 45 -10.37 -9.88 -30.02
C ASP A 45 -8.94 -10.43 -29.90
N ASN A 46 -8.13 -10.32 -30.94
CA ASN A 46 -6.71 -10.71 -30.90
C ASN A 46 -5.93 -9.85 -29.87
N GLN A 47 -6.10 -8.53 -29.90
CA GLN A 47 -5.48 -7.64 -28.93
C GLN A 47 -5.94 -7.95 -27.49
N ARG A 48 -7.23 -8.25 -27.29
CA ARG A 48 -7.75 -8.65 -25.97
C ARG A 48 -7.12 -9.95 -25.49
N LEU A 49 -7.06 -10.97 -26.33
CA LEU A 49 -6.43 -12.26 -26.00
C LEU A 49 -4.94 -12.11 -25.68
N THR A 50 -4.23 -11.26 -26.42
CA THR A 50 -2.82 -10.96 -26.17
C THR A 50 -2.63 -10.27 -24.81
N LEU A 51 -3.51 -9.33 -24.45
CA LEU A 51 -3.54 -8.70 -23.11
C LEU A 51 -3.81 -9.71 -22.00
N ASP A 52 -4.80 -10.57 -22.19
CA ASP A 52 -5.15 -11.56 -21.17
C ASP A 52 -4.02 -12.58 -21.00
N LEU A 53 -3.36 -12.98 -22.08
CA LEU A 53 -2.16 -13.82 -22.04
C LEU A 53 -1.01 -13.11 -21.32
N ALA A 54 -0.73 -11.85 -21.64
CA ALA A 54 0.31 -11.07 -20.96
C ALA A 54 0.03 -10.94 -19.45
N ARG A 55 -1.23 -10.71 -19.06
CA ARG A 55 -1.65 -10.69 -17.65
C ARG A 55 -1.45 -12.03 -16.95
N VAL A 56 -1.78 -13.14 -17.62
CA VAL A 56 -1.57 -14.50 -17.09
C VAL A 56 -0.07 -14.78 -16.92
N LEU A 57 0.74 -14.50 -17.94
CA LEU A 57 2.20 -14.67 -17.90
C LEU A 57 2.83 -13.82 -16.80
N ARG A 58 2.42 -12.54 -16.65
CA ARG A 58 2.90 -11.68 -15.56
C ARG A 58 2.59 -12.26 -14.18
N ARG A 59 1.36 -12.77 -13.98
CA ARG A 59 0.96 -13.42 -12.73
C ARG A 59 1.78 -14.69 -12.47
N HIS A 60 2.06 -15.45 -13.50
CA HIS A 60 2.81 -16.72 -13.40
C HIS A 60 4.29 -16.48 -13.12
N LEU A 61 4.90 -15.49 -13.79
CA LEU A 61 6.30 -15.10 -13.62
C LEU A 61 6.52 -14.15 -12.43
N GLN A 62 5.47 -13.82 -11.66
CA GLN A 62 5.50 -12.91 -10.51
C GLN A 62 6.12 -11.52 -10.82
N GLN A 63 6.14 -11.12 -12.09
CA GLN A 63 6.60 -9.80 -12.49
C GLN A 63 5.56 -8.75 -12.12
N THR A 64 5.82 -7.99 -11.05
CA THR A 64 4.92 -6.95 -10.54
C THR A 64 5.34 -5.54 -10.93
N SER A 65 6.53 -5.38 -11.53
CA SER A 65 7.06 -4.05 -11.88
C SER A 65 6.50 -3.57 -13.22
N GLU A 66 5.86 -2.41 -13.21
CA GLU A 66 5.41 -1.69 -14.40
C GLU A 66 6.47 -0.69 -14.91
N LYS A 67 7.72 -0.80 -14.45
CA LYS A 67 8.80 0.10 -14.87
C LYS A 67 9.33 -0.32 -16.23
N ILE A 68 9.28 0.60 -17.19
CA ILE A 68 9.99 0.51 -18.46
C ILE A 68 11.29 1.30 -18.28
N SER A 69 12.43 0.69 -18.60
CA SER A 69 13.69 1.43 -18.59
C SER A 69 13.73 2.47 -19.72
N PRO A 70 14.47 3.59 -19.58
CA PRO A 70 14.62 4.57 -20.66
C PRO A 70 15.09 3.93 -21.99
N ALA A 71 15.98 2.95 -21.92
CA ALA A 71 16.47 2.23 -23.10
C ALA A 71 15.36 1.37 -23.77
N GLN A 72 14.53 0.70 -22.97
CA GLN A 72 13.38 -0.05 -23.50
C GLN A 72 12.34 0.90 -24.12
N LEU A 73 12.11 2.04 -23.50
CA LEU A 73 11.18 3.05 -24.03
C LEU A 73 11.68 3.63 -25.34
N ALA A 74 12.97 3.98 -25.45
CA ALA A 74 13.58 4.45 -26.69
C ALA A 74 13.43 3.41 -27.83
N LEU A 75 13.69 2.14 -27.54
CA LEU A 75 13.52 1.06 -28.52
C LEU A 75 12.05 0.89 -29.00
N LEU A 76 11.10 1.15 -28.11
CA LEU A 76 9.66 1.11 -28.45
C LEU A 76 9.27 2.32 -29.29
N LEU A 77 9.79 3.50 -28.98
CA LEU A 77 9.56 4.74 -29.74
C LEU A 77 10.11 4.66 -31.15
N ASP A 78 11.26 4.02 -31.37
CA ASP A 78 11.84 3.80 -32.71
C ASP A 78 10.94 2.92 -33.62
N ARG A 79 10.03 2.14 -33.05
CA ARG A 79 9.07 1.32 -33.82
C ARG A 79 7.79 2.06 -34.21
N VAL A 80 7.62 3.29 -33.73
CA VAL A 80 6.44 4.10 -33.99
C VAL A 80 6.81 5.22 -34.95
N ASP A 81 6.18 5.25 -36.15
CA ASP A 81 6.40 6.29 -37.17
C ASP A 81 5.98 7.70 -36.74
N VAL A 82 5.49 7.86 -35.51
CA VAL A 82 5.08 9.14 -34.94
C VAL A 82 6.18 9.65 -34.01
N LYS A 83 6.98 10.60 -34.52
CA LYS A 83 7.86 11.39 -33.65
C LYS A 83 7.00 12.09 -32.59
N PRO A 84 7.28 11.93 -31.30
CA PRO A 84 6.64 12.77 -30.29
C PRO A 84 6.92 14.23 -30.63
N PRO A 85 5.97 15.15 -30.41
CA PRO A 85 6.22 16.59 -30.63
C PRO A 85 7.45 17.00 -29.82
N ALA A 86 8.31 17.80 -30.43
CA ALA A 86 9.54 18.26 -29.79
C ALA A 86 9.20 18.90 -28.43
N PRO A 87 9.96 18.61 -27.38
CA PRO A 87 9.75 19.29 -26.10
C PRO A 87 9.89 20.80 -26.34
N PRO A 88 9.09 21.64 -25.66
CA PRO A 88 9.33 23.07 -25.66
C PRO A 88 10.78 23.29 -25.21
N PRO A 89 11.51 24.29 -25.80
CA PRO A 89 12.87 24.57 -25.40
C PRO A 89 12.93 24.75 -23.88
N PRO A 90 13.94 24.20 -23.19
CA PRO A 90 14.08 24.42 -21.76
C PRO A 90 14.15 25.92 -21.53
N ALA A 91 13.35 26.44 -20.58
CA ALA A 91 13.52 27.79 -20.11
C ALA A 91 14.99 27.98 -19.70
N PRO A 92 15.62 29.11 -20.00
CA PRO A 92 17.03 29.34 -19.70
C PRO A 92 17.27 29.02 -18.23
N SER A 93 18.19 28.10 -17.96
CA SER A 93 18.50 27.66 -16.59
C SER A 93 19.14 28.85 -15.88
N VAL A 94 18.73 29.06 -14.62
CA VAL A 94 19.32 30.13 -13.75
C VAL A 94 20.85 29.93 -13.57
N ALA A 95 21.40 28.80 -14.03
CA ALA A 95 22.83 28.49 -14.04
C ALA A 95 23.66 29.33 -15.05
N GLU A 96 23.04 29.93 -16.06
CA GLU A 96 23.78 30.81 -17.00
C GLU A 96 24.01 32.24 -16.46
N VAL A 97 23.40 32.61 -15.33
CA VAL A 97 23.55 33.95 -14.73
C VAL A 97 24.62 33.98 -13.61
N ASN A 98 25.00 32.82 -13.04
CA ASN A 98 26.04 32.75 -12.02
C ASN A 98 27.18 31.85 -12.48
N GLY A 99 28.15 32.41 -13.15
CA GLY A 99 29.45 31.79 -13.39
C GLY A 99 30.11 31.34 -12.08
N ALA A 100 30.61 30.12 -12.06
CA ALA A 100 31.45 29.53 -11.03
C ALA A 100 30.76 29.12 -9.71
N LEU A 101 30.04 28.01 -9.73
CA LEU A 101 29.98 27.10 -8.59
C LEU A 101 30.06 25.66 -9.11
N SER A 102 30.99 24.94 -8.56
CA SER A 102 31.35 23.54 -8.85
C SER A 102 30.14 22.64 -8.99
N ALA A 103 30.14 21.75 -9.98
CA ALA A 103 29.15 20.70 -10.15
C ALA A 103 29.00 19.89 -8.83
N PRO A 104 27.76 19.61 -8.38
CA PRO A 104 27.59 18.72 -7.24
C PRO A 104 28.12 17.34 -7.65
N GLU A 105 29.11 16.85 -6.91
CA GLU A 105 29.60 15.49 -7.03
C GLU A 105 28.40 14.53 -6.88
N LEU A 106 28.18 13.71 -7.90
CA LEU A 106 27.26 12.58 -7.81
C LEU A 106 27.61 11.79 -6.57
N PRO A 107 26.64 11.38 -5.72
CA PRO A 107 26.96 10.62 -4.53
C PRO A 107 27.70 9.35 -4.95
N VAL A 108 28.98 9.31 -4.60
CA VAL A 108 29.82 8.13 -4.77
C VAL A 108 29.05 6.95 -4.15
N ARG A 109 28.74 5.94 -4.96
CA ARG A 109 28.21 4.67 -4.44
C ARG A 109 29.16 4.21 -3.36
N LYS A 110 28.77 4.37 -2.09
CA LYS A 110 29.54 3.80 -0.97
C LYS A 110 29.70 2.32 -1.26
N GLY A 111 30.94 1.87 -1.40
CA GLY A 111 31.26 0.48 -1.61
C GLY A 111 30.55 -0.39 -0.57
N HIS A 112 30.35 -1.67 -0.88
CA HIS A 112 29.71 -2.67 0.00
C HIS A 112 30.58 -2.97 1.24
N GLY A 113 30.99 -1.94 2.00
CA GLY A 113 31.55 -2.08 3.33
C GLY A 113 30.49 -2.68 4.27
N ARG A 114 30.90 -3.55 5.20
CA ARG A 114 30.01 -4.07 6.24
C ARG A 114 29.33 -2.89 6.95
N ARG A 115 27.99 -2.87 6.96
CA ARG A 115 27.24 -1.87 7.72
C ARG A 115 27.55 -2.05 9.20
N THR A 116 27.79 -0.97 9.92
CA THR A 116 27.91 -0.99 11.37
C THR A 116 26.62 -1.50 11.99
N LEU A 117 26.75 -2.39 12.96
CA LEU A 117 25.60 -2.93 13.69
C LEU A 117 24.97 -1.84 14.56
N PRO A 118 23.62 -1.84 14.77
CA PRO A 118 22.93 -0.82 15.52
C PRO A 118 23.47 -0.67 16.95
N ALA A 119 23.70 0.57 17.39
CA ALA A 119 24.34 0.86 18.67
C ALA A 119 23.46 0.45 19.89
N HIS A 120 22.13 0.42 19.73
CA HIS A 120 21.19 0.07 20.81
C HIS A 120 21.16 -1.44 21.15
N LEU A 121 21.71 -2.30 20.30
CA LEU A 121 21.75 -3.74 20.59
C LEU A 121 22.77 -4.04 21.69
N PRO A 122 22.48 -4.96 22.63
CA PRO A 122 23.43 -5.36 23.67
C PRO A 122 24.66 -6.03 23.03
N ARG A 123 25.86 -5.71 23.58
CA ARG A 123 27.13 -6.32 23.18
C ARG A 123 27.58 -7.30 24.24
N ILE A 124 27.78 -8.54 23.82
CA ILE A 124 28.39 -9.57 24.64
C ILE A 124 29.85 -9.73 24.17
N VAL A 125 30.80 -9.41 25.03
CA VAL A 125 32.23 -9.51 24.73
C VAL A 125 32.70 -10.94 24.94
N LYS A 126 33.12 -11.59 23.85
CA LYS A 126 33.85 -12.87 23.88
C LYS A 126 35.31 -12.58 23.64
N ARG A 127 36.15 -12.83 24.64
CA ARG A 127 37.62 -12.65 24.53
C ARG A 127 38.22 -13.94 24.01
N HIS A 128 39.03 -13.80 22.97
CA HIS A 128 39.89 -14.86 22.45
C HIS A 128 41.32 -14.55 22.85
N GLU A 129 41.96 -15.48 23.47
CA GLU A 129 43.35 -15.33 23.93
C GLU A 129 44.29 -15.91 22.88
N VAL A 130 45.47 -15.33 22.81
CA VAL A 130 46.59 -15.89 22.03
C VAL A 130 46.99 -17.22 22.67
N PRO A 131 47.16 -18.32 21.86
CA PRO A 131 47.61 -19.60 22.37
C PRO A 131 48.89 -19.48 23.16
N ALA A 132 49.04 -20.28 24.24
CA ALA A 132 50.22 -20.21 25.12
C ALA A 132 51.55 -20.33 24.36
N ALA A 133 51.59 -21.17 23.32
CA ALA A 133 52.76 -21.37 22.49
C ALA A 133 53.21 -20.13 21.67
N GLU A 134 52.30 -19.13 21.50
CA GLU A 134 52.55 -17.92 20.74
C GLU A 134 52.71 -16.68 21.62
N ARG A 135 52.67 -16.84 22.95
CA ARG A 135 52.80 -15.71 23.90
C ARG A 135 54.24 -15.25 24.04
N ASP A 136 55.21 -16.13 23.87
CA ASP A 136 56.63 -15.78 23.97
C ASP A 136 57.14 -15.16 22.67
N CYS A 137 58.06 -14.21 22.81
CA CYS A 137 58.67 -13.57 21.66
C CYS A 137 59.68 -14.56 21.00
N PRO A 138 59.54 -14.85 19.70
CA PRO A 138 60.43 -15.81 19.00
C PRO A 138 61.84 -15.29 18.87
N CYS A 139 62.11 -14.00 19.15
CA CYS A 139 63.49 -13.42 19.06
C CYS A 139 64.21 -13.38 20.39
N CYS A 140 63.52 -13.07 21.53
CA CYS A 140 64.20 -12.90 22.83
C CYS A 140 63.64 -13.84 23.91
N GLY A 141 62.61 -14.61 23.66
CA GLY A 141 61.98 -15.54 24.60
C GLY A 141 61.14 -14.89 25.72
N GLU A 142 61.04 -13.55 25.79
CA GLU A 142 60.21 -12.89 26.80
C GLU A 142 58.72 -12.92 26.47
N GLU A 143 57.87 -12.96 27.50
CA GLU A 143 56.42 -12.92 27.34
C GLU A 143 55.96 -11.58 26.75
N ARG A 144 55.15 -11.63 25.66
CA ARG A 144 54.58 -10.46 24.99
C ARG A 144 53.52 -9.79 25.85
N LYS A 145 53.58 -8.46 25.93
CA LYS A 145 52.58 -7.66 26.65
C LYS A 145 51.36 -7.41 25.77
N LEU A 146 50.15 -7.45 26.39
CA LEU A 146 48.90 -7.06 25.72
C LEU A 146 48.93 -5.57 25.37
N ILE A 147 48.82 -5.24 24.08
CA ILE A 147 48.82 -3.86 23.57
C ILE A 147 47.42 -3.40 23.13
N GLY A 148 46.44 -4.32 23.02
CA GLY A 148 45.07 -4.00 22.62
C GLY A 148 44.34 -5.23 22.11
N TYR A 149 43.14 -4.99 21.57
CA TYR A 149 42.30 -6.01 20.99
C TYR A 149 41.89 -5.59 19.57
N GLU A 150 41.94 -6.51 18.64
CA GLU A 150 41.26 -6.37 17.36
C GLU A 150 39.78 -6.72 17.56
N ILE A 151 38.89 -5.79 17.24
CA ILE A 151 37.47 -5.94 17.51
C ILE A 151 36.74 -6.24 16.20
N SER A 152 36.00 -7.35 16.17
CA SER A 152 35.05 -7.68 15.13
C SER A 152 33.69 -7.95 15.75
N GLU A 153 32.63 -7.47 15.12
CA GLU A 153 31.27 -7.68 15.61
C GLU A 153 30.51 -8.64 14.69
N THR A 154 29.75 -9.56 15.27
CA THR A 154 28.85 -10.48 14.60
C THR A 154 27.46 -10.33 15.21
N LEU A 155 26.39 -10.47 14.39
CA LEU A 155 25.03 -10.45 14.86
C LEU A 155 24.62 -11.86 15.28
N ASP A 156 24.07 -11.98 16.48
CA ASP A 156 23.47 -13.20 17.01
C ASP A 156 21.95 -13.00 17.23
N PHE A 157 21.18 -14.07 17.28
CA PHE A 157 19.73 -14.04 17.52
C PHE A 157 19.39 -14.90 18.73
N VAL A 158 18.72 -14.26 19.71
CA VAL A 158 18.09 -14.96 20.85
C VAL A 158 16.59 -15.00 20.58
N PRO A 159 15.97 -16.18 20.55
CA PRO A 159 14.53 -16.29 20.36
C PRO A 159 13.77 -15.47 21.41
N ALA A 160 12.62 -14.91 21.00
CA ALA A 160 11.70 -14.25 21.94
C ALA A 160 11.26 -15.23 23.02
N SER A 161 11.23 -14.78 24.28
CA SER A 161 10.85 -15.62 25.41
C SER A 161 9.51 -15.19 25.99
N LEU A 162 8.72 -16.17 26.43
CA LEU A 162 7.53 -15.95 27.25
C LEU A 162 7.94 -15.86 28.72
N ARG A 163 7.22 -15.05 29.50
CA ARG A 163 7.40 -14.94 30.95
C ARG A 163 6.06 -14.99 31.67
N VAL A 164 6.05 -15.53 32.86
CA VAL A 164 4.89 -15.52 33.76
C VAL A 164 5.02 -14.32 34.72
N ILE A 165 3.95 -13.54 34.84
CA ILE A 165 3.84 -12.48 35.85
C ILE A 165 3.03 -13.07 37.01
N SER A 166 3.64 -13.17 38.19
CA SER A 166 2.96 -13.57 39.41
C SER A 166 2.40 -12.35 40.14
N HIS A 167 1.09 -12.26 40.25
CA HIS A 167 0.40 -11.19 40.98
C HIS A 167 0.11 -11.67 42.39
N GLU A 168 0.87 -11.20 43.36
CA GLU A 168 0.67 -11.47 44.79
C GLU A 168 -0.17 -10.36 45.41
N ARG A 169 -1.30 -10.73 46.01
CA ARG A 169 -2.21 -9.78 46.65
C ARG A 169 -2.18 -9.98 48.14
N GLU A 170 -1.92 -8.89 48.88
CA GLU A 170 -1.94 -8.92 50.31
C GLU A 170 -3.32 -9.34 50.84
N LYS A 171 -3.29 -10.16 51.88
CA LYS A 171 -4.46 -10.50 52.70
C LYS A 171 -4.18 -10.05 54.14
N LEU A 172 -4.97 -9.10 54.62
CA LEU A 172 -4.84 -8.55 55.95
C LEU A 172 -6.00 -9.03 56.84
N ALA A 173 -5.69 -9.53 57.98
CA ALA A 173 -6.68 -9.88 59.01
C ALA A 173 -6.42 -9.10 60.28
N CYS A 174 -7.48 -8.76 61.02
CA CYS A 174 -7.32 -8.16 62.36
C CYS A 174 -6.79 -9.22 63.33
N ARG A 175 -5.81 -8.84 64.15
CA ARG A 175 -5.26 -9.73 65.17
C ARG A 175 -6.05 -9.71 66.49
N THR A 176 -6.94 -8.71 66.65
CA THR A 176 -7.63 -8.44 67.91
C THR A 176 -9.11 -8.78 67.90
N CYS A 177 -9.74 -8.87 66.72
CA CYS A 177 -11.13 -9.26 66.58
C CYS A 177 -11.34 -10.17 65.35
N ASP A 178 -12.19 -11.16 65.47
CA ASP A 178 -12.53 -12.09 64.39
C ASP A 178 -13.67 -11.57 63.53
N GLU A 179 -14.39 -10.53 63.96
CA GLU A 179 -15.55 -9.95 63.24
C GLU A 179 -15.16 -9.04 62.06
N GLY A 180 -13.92 -8.53 62.04
CA GLY A 180 -13.43 -7.62 61.02
C GLY A 180 -13.17 -8.23 59.62
N GLY A 181 -13.28 -9.55 59.52
CA GLY A 181 -13.06 -10.27 58.26
C GLY A 181 -11.63 -10.15 57.72
N ILE A 182 -11.46 -10.58 56.46
CA ILE A 182 -10.18 -10.51 55.73
C ILE A 182 -10.30 -9.44 54.64
N ALA A 183 -9.44 -8.44 54.66
CA ALA A 183 -9.27 -7.49 53.56
C ALA A 183 -8.27 -8.08 52.54
N VAL A 184 -8.64 -8.08 51.29
CA VAL A 184 -7.76 -8.55 50.20
C VAL A 184 -7.55 -7.41 49.20
N ALA A 185 -6.30 -7.16 48.81
CA ALA A 185 -5.99 -6.17 47.78
C ALA A 185 -6.77 -6.45 46.48
N PRO A 186 -7.28 -5.42 45.78
CA PRO A 186 -8.04 -5.61 44.56
C PRO A 186 -7.21 -6.33 43.50
N PRO A 187 -7.84 -7.11 42.59
CA PRO A 187 -7.14 -7.75 41.50
C PRO A 187 -6.64 -6.70 40.49
N ALA A 188 -5.55 -7.01 39.81
CA ALA A 188 -5.09 -6.21 38.67
C ALA A 188 -6.17 -6.20 37.56
N ALA A 189 -6.39 -5.04 36.99
CA ALA A 189 -7.27 -4.91 35.83
C ALA A 189 -6.74 -5.75 34.64
N LYS A 190 -7.65 -6.34 33.88
CA LYS A 190 -7.31 -7.17 32.73
C LYS A 190 -8.29 -6.90 31.60
N LEU A 191 -7.82 -7.03 30.36
CA LEU A 191 -8.66 -6.87 29.17
C LEU A 191 -9.77 -7.94 29.10
N LEU A 192 -9.42 -9.17 29.46
CA LEU A 192 -10.33 -10.30 29.61
C LEU A 192 -10.44 -10.62 31.11
N GLU A 193 -11.62 -10.47 31.70
CA GLU A 193 -11.83 -10.60 33.17
C GLU A 193 -11.23 -11.87 33.79
N ARG A 194 -11.31 -12.99 33.08
CA ARG A 194 -10.72 -14.28 33.48
C ARG A 194 -9.51 -14.67 32.66
N GLY A 195 -8.96 -13.70 31.89
CA GLY A 195 -7.82 -13.93 31.01
C GLY A 195 -6.51 -14.09 31.77
N LEU A 196 -5.60 -14.85 31.17
CA LEU A 196 -4.24 -15.08 31.66
C LEU A 196 -3.20 -14.18 30.96
N PHE A 197 -3.67 -13.17 30.20
CA PHE A 197 -2.81 -12.45 29.24
C PHE A 197 -2.64 -10.99 29.61
N GLU A 198 -1.38 -10.56 29.68
CA GLU A 198 -0.98 -9.19 29.85
C GLU A 198 -1.04 -8.40 28.53
N ALA A 199 -1.05 -7.07 28.60
CA ALA A 199 -1.08 -6.19 27.42
C ALA A 199 0.02 -6.51 26.40
N GLY A 200 1.22 -6.87 26.87
CA GLY A 200 2.34 -7.24 25.98
C GLY A 200 2.11 -8.51 25.18
N PHE A 201 1.45 -9.52 25.75
CA PHE A 201 1.09 -10.74 25.02
C PHE A 201 -0.01 -10.46 23.99
N ILE A 202 -1.01 -9.67 24.36
CA ILE A 202 -2.10 -9.25 23.47
C ILE A 202 -1.54 -8.46 22.29
N ALA A 203 -0.66 -7.47 22.55
CA ALA A 203 0.02 -6.70 21.50
C ALA A 203 0.81 -7.61 20.55
N GLN A 204 1.52 -8.61 21.07
CA GLN A 204 2.26 -9.59 20.27
C GLN A 204 1.35 -10.39 19.33
N VAL A 205 0.20 -10.84 19.82
CA VAL A 205 -0.77 -11.59 18.98
C VAL A 205 -1.27 -10.71 17.82
N LEU A 206 -1.55 -9.43 18.09
CA LEU A 206 -2.03 -8.48 17.09
C LEU A 206 -0.96 -8.15 16.05
N VAL A 207 0.25 -7.80 16.48
CA VAL A 207 1.37 -7.47 15.59
C VAL A 207 1.71 -8.67 14.71
N ALA A 208 1.90 -9.85 15.32
CA ALA A 208 2.21 -11.07 14.58
C ALA A 208 1.13 -11.38 13.53
N LYS A 209 -0.16 -11.14 13.82
CA LYS A 209 -1.24 -11.41 12.86
C LYS A 209 -1.32 -10.37 11.74
N TYR A 210 -1.31 -9.08 12.08
CA TYR A 210 -1.68 -8.02 11.14
C TYR A 210 -0.47 -7.32 10.51
N GLN A 211 0.69 -7.33 11.18
CA GLN A 211 1.93 -6.75 10.67
C GLN A 211 2.86 -7.81 10.07
N ASP A 212 3.04 -8.95 10.79
CA ASP A 212 3.94 -10.03 10.38
C ASP A 212 3.22 -11.12 9.57
N HIS A 213 1.90 -10.97 9.38
CA HIS A 213 1.05 -11.83 8.57
C HIS A 213 0.98 -13.29 9.05
N LEU A 214 1.21 -13.56 10.34
CA LEU A 214 1.14 -14.89 10.95
C LEU A 214 -0.30 -15.24 11.33
N PRO A 215 -0.94 -16.24 10.69
CA PRO A 215 -2.26 -16.71 11.09
C PRO A 215 -2.26 -17.24 12.52
N LEU A 216 -3.40 -17.13 13.22
CA LEU A 216 -3.50 -17.57 14.62
C LEU A 216 -3.11 -19.03 14.84
N HIS A 217 -3.41 -19.93 13.89
CA HIS A 217 -3.00 -21.33 13.99
C HIS A 217 -1.47 -21.52 13.95
N ARG A 218 -0.73 -20.68 13.20
CA ARG A 218 0.74 -20.69 13.20
C ARG A 218 1.28 -20.11 14.50
N GLN A 219 0.70 -19.02 15.01
CA GLN A 219 1.06 -18.47 16.32
C GLN A 219 0.86 -19.51 17.43
N ARG A 220 -0.27 -20.24 17.42
CA ARG A 220 -0.50 -21.37 18.33
C ARG A 220 0.65 -22.38 18.29
N ALA A 221 1.08 -22.78 17.08
CA ALA A 221 2.19 -23.72 16.93
C ALA A 221 3.54 -23.15 17.45
N ILE A 222 3.74 -21.83 17.31
CA ILE A 222 4.94 -21.15 17.85
C ILE A 222 4.91 -21.19 19.38
N PHE A 223 3.79 -20.79 20.02
CA PHE A 223 3.65 -20.85 21.48
C PHE A 223 3.75 -22.29 22.03
N GLY A 224 3.22 -23.27 21.30
CA GLY A 224 3.36 -24.69 21.67
C GLY A 224 4.80 -25.17 21.72
N ARG A 225 5.70 -24.66 20.85
CA ARG A 225 7.14 -24.98 20.91
C ARG A 225 7.82 -24.41 22.17
N GLU A 226 7.27 -23.30 22.69
CA GLU A 226 7.71 -22.70 23.97
C GLU A 226 7.02 -23.30 25.19
N GLY A 227 6.29 -24.41 25.02
CA GLY A 227 5.60 -25.11 26.10
C GLY A 227 4.25 -24.49 26.52
N VAL A 228 3.72 -23.52 25.75
CA VAL A 228 2.44 -22.86 26.08
C VAL A 228 1.37 -23.32 25.07
N GLU A 229 0.49 -24.19 25.53
CA GLU A 229 -0.61 -24.72 24.72
C GLU A 229 -1.83 -23.78 24.78
N LEU A 230 -2.21 -23.22 23.63
CA LEU A 230 -3.36 -22.33 23.49
C LEU A 230 -4.31 -22.84 22.41
N ALA A 231 -5.62 -22.73 22.63
CA ALA A 231 -6.60 -22.98 21.58
C ALA A 231 -6.64 -21.82 20.58
N SER A 232 -6.95 -22.11 19.31
CA SER A 232 -7.14 -21.06 18.30
C SER A 232 -8.33 -20.14 18.64
N SER A 233 -9.34 -20.64 19.33
CA SER A 233 -10.46 -19.84 19.88
C SER A 233 -9.97 -18.81 20.88
N THR A 234 -9.10 -19.20 21.83
CA THR A 234 -8.51 -18.28 22.81
C THR A 234 -7.77 -17.12 22.14
N LEU A 235 -6.96 -17.41 21.10
CA LEU A 235 -6.29 -16.36 20.35
C LEU A 235 -7.29 -15.46 19.56
N SER A 236 -8.39 -16.03 19.09
CA SER A 236 -9.48 -15.27 18.45
C SER A 236 -10.22 -14.37 19.45
N ASP A 237 -10.43 -14.87 20.68
CA ASP A 237 -11.08 -14.10 21.76
C ASP A 237 -10.20 -12.92 22.21
N ILE A 238 -8.88 -13.14 22.28
CA ILE A 238 -7.90 -12.06 22.51
C ILE A 238 -8.03 -10.96 21.44
N VAL A 239 -8.08 -11.35 20.16
CA VAL A 239 -8.26 -10.38 19.05
C VAL A 239 -9.61 -9.67 19.17
N GLY A 240 -10.66 -10.37 19.62
CA GLY A 240 -11.98 -9.79 19.86
C GLY A 240 -11.99 -8.73 20.95
N ALA A 241 -11.49 -9.09 22.12
CA ALA A 241 -11.40 -8.16 23.26
C ALA A 241 -10.50 -6.94 22.96
N ALA A 242 -9.39 -7.18 22.28
CA ALA A 242 -8.52 -6.08 21.86
C ALA A 242 -9.20 -5.14 20.87
N HIS A 243 -10.00 -5.67 19.93
CA HIS A 243 -10.79 -4.86 19.02
C HIS A 243 -11.77 -3.97 19.78
N GLU A 244 -12.53 -4.52 20.73
CA GLU A 244 -13.52 -3.77 21.51
C GLU A 244 -12.88 -2.63 22.30
N ALA A 245 -11.74 -2.89 22.93
CA ALA A 245 -11.00 -1.86 23.67
C ALA A 245 -10.40 -0.78 22.75
N LEU A 246 -9.93 -1.16 21.56
CA LEU A 246 -9.26 -0.27 20.62
C LEU A 246 -10.23 0.43 19.66
N GLU A 247 -11.50 0.03 19.59
CA GLU A 247 -12.49 0.61 18.68
C GLU A 247 -12.67 2.12 18.86
N PRO A 248 -12.74 2.68 20.09
CA PRO A 248 -12.85 4.13 20.26
C PRO A 248 -11.66 4.89 19.66
N LEU A 249 -10.44 4.35 19.82
CA LEU A 249 -9.23 4.93 19.24
C LEU A 249 -9.27 4.87 17.71
N ALA A 250 -9.70 3.75 17.13
CA ALA A 250 -9.84 3.59 15.69
C ALA A 250 -10.91 4.53 15.09
N LYS A 251 -12.01 4.78 15.83
CA LYS A 251 -13.01 5.78 15.43
C LYS A 251 -12.41 7.19 15.35
N ARG A 252 -11.58 7.56 16.33
CA ARG A 252 -10.87 8.85 16.27
C ARG A 252 -9.89 8.92 15.10
N ILE A 253 -9.16 7.82 14.81
CA ILE A 253 -8.29 7.74 13.62
C ILE A 253 -9.11 7.94 12.34
N HIS A 254 -10.34 7.41 12.27
CA HIS A 254 -11.21 7.52 11.10
C HIS A 254 -11.61 8.98 10.79
N ASP A 255 -11.78 9.83 11.79
CA ASP A 255 -12.17 11.22 11.61
C ASP A 255 -11.08 12.04 10.89
N HIS A 256 -9.81 11.72 11.11
CA HIS A 256 -8.68 12.49 10.59
C HIS A 256 -8.55 12.45 9.05
N PRO A 257 -8.61 11.30 8.35
CA PRO A 257 -8.61 11.27 6.88
C PRO A 257 -9.77 12.06 6.28
N LEU A 258 -10.96 12.03 6.91
CA LEU A 258 -12.12 12.78 6.45
C LEU A 258 -11.93 14.30 6.56
N ALA A 259 -11.19 14.76 7.57
CA ALA A 259 -10.86 16.17 7.79
C ALA A 259 -9.56 16.61 7.11
N ALA A 260 -8.77 15.70 6.54
CA ALA A 260 -7.48 16.00 5.92
C ALA A 260 -7.60 16.92 4.71
N HIS A 261 -6.54 17.65 4.36
CA HIS A 261 -6.52 18.47 3.16
C HIS A 261 -6.66 17.61 1.90
N VAL A 262 -5.90 16.54 1.81
CA VAL A 262 -5.96 15.54 0.74
C VAL A 262 -6.37 14.20 1.32
N LEU A 263 -7.46 13.65 0.83
CA LEU A 263 -7.88 12.28 1.10
C LEU A 263 -7.57 11.40 -0.11
N GLN A 264 -6.80 10.34 0.10
CA GLN A 264 -6.62 9.27 -0.88
C GLN A 264 -7.48 8.07 -0.49
N VAL A 265 -8.17 7.46 -1.45
CA VAL A 265 -9.07 6.31 -1.22
C VAL A 265 -8.77 5.21 -2.22
N ASP A 266 -8.77 3.97 -1.73
CA ASP A 266 -8.64 2.76 -2.55
C ASP A 266 -9.30 1.59 -1.83
N ASP A 267 -9.52 0.46 -2.50
CA ASP A 267 -10.09 -0.73 -1.87
C ASP A 267 -9.34 -2.02 -2.23
N THR A 268 -9.55 -3.03 -1.42
CA THR A 268 -9.07 -4.37 -1.73
C THR A 268 -10.08 -5.44 -1.31
N GLY A 269 -10.33 -6.40 -2.19
CA GLY A 269 -11.21 -7.52 -1.89
C GLY A 269 -10.62 -8.44 -0.81
N ILE A 270 -11.45 -8.91 0.12
CA ILE A 270 -11.14 -9.92 1.11
C ILE A 270 -12.18 -11.05 1.05
N LYS A 271 -11.72 -12.31 1.12
CA LYS A 271 -12.61 -13.45 1.26
C LYS A 271 -13.10 -13.54 2.70
N VAL A 272 -14.40 -13.66 2.92
CA VAL A 272 -15.04 -13.78 4.24
C VAL A 272 -15.82 -15.08 4.25
N LEU A 273 -15.62 -15.92 5.28
CA LEU A 273 -16.43 -17.12 5.45
C LEU A 273 -17.86 -16.73 5.82
N ASP A 274 -18.80 -17.35 5.14
CA ASP A 274 -20.23 -17.14 5.34
C ASP A 274 -20.93 -18.50 5.20
N LYS A 275 -21.52 -18.96 6.29
CA LYS A 275 -22.20 -20.26 6.35
C LYS A 275 -23.52 -20.27 5.56
N ASP A 276 -24.12 -19.10 5.39
CA ASP A 276 -25.40 -18.93 4.71
C ASP A 276 -25.23 -18.81 3.19
N SER A 277 -23.99 -18.57 2.73
CA SER A 277 -23.66 -18.56 1.32
C SER A 277 -23.48 -19.97 0.76
N ALA A 278 -24.11 -20.27 -0.37
CA ALA A 278 -23.94 -21.55 -1.08
C ALA A 278 -22.47 -21.89 -1.43
N ALA A 279 -21.60 -20.87 -1.55
CA ALA A 279 -20.16 -21.02 -1.79
C ALA A 279 -19.35 -21.13 -0.48
N GLY A 280 -19.98 -21.10 0.69
CA GLY A 280 -19.34 -21.09 2.00
C GLY A 280 -18.51 -19.83 2.29
N ALA A 281 -18.49 -18.88 1.39
CA ALA A 281 -17.76 -17.62 1.54
C ALA A 281 -18.27 -16.56 0.57
N VAL A 282 -18.16 -15.29 0.98
CA VAL A 282 -18.46 -14.11 0.17
C VAL A 282 -17.19 -13.27 -0.05
N ARG A 283 -17.24 -12.39 -1.05
CA ARG A 283 -16.19 -11.41 -1.29
C ARG A 283 -16.58 -10.07 -0.72
N GLY A 284 -16.04 -9.73 0.44
CA GLY A 284 -16.12 -8.40 1.01
C GLY A 284 -14.97 -7.51 0.55
N HIS A 285 -15.01 -6.24 0.98
CA HIS A 285 -14.01 -5.22 0.63
C HIS A 285 -13.51 -4.48 1.87
N LEU A 286 -12.22 -4.16 1.87
CA LEU A 286 -11.59 -3.27 2.84
C LEU A 286 -11.23 -1.98 2.11
N TRP A 287 -11.89 -0.90 2.52
CA TRP A 287 -11.66 0.45 2.02
C TRP A 287 -10.57 1.11 2.83
N ALA A 288 -9.53 1.60 2.17
CA ALA A 288 -8.47 2.38 2.77
C ALA A 288 -8.72 3.86 2.54
N MET A 289 -8.56 4.65 3.56
CA MET A 289 -8.58 6.10 3.56
C MET A 289 -7.26 6.61 4.12
N LEU A 290 -6.51 7.35 3.31
CA LEU A 290 -5.22 7.91 3.69
C LEU A 290 -5.30 9.44 3.68
N GLY A 291 -5.27 10.07 4.85
CA GLY A 291 -5.33 11.52 5.03
C GLY A 291 -3.94 12.14 5.15
N ASP A 292 -3.59 13.05 4.23
CA ASP A 292 -2.33 13.82 4.21
C ASP A 292 -1.08 12.95 4.39
N GLN A 293 -1.14 11.67 4.00
CA GLN A 293 -0.10 10.65 4.21
C GLN A 293 0.34 10.49 5.69
N ARG A 294 -0.51 10.88 6.63
CA ARG A 294 -0.27 10.83 8.08
C ARG A 294 -1.25 9.93 8.82
N TRP A 295 -2.43 9.74 8.28
CA TRP A 295 -3.53 9.01 8.90
C TRP A 295 -4.02 7.93 7.95
N ALA A 296 -3.98 6.68 8.37
CA ALA A 296 -4.52 5.55 7.63
C ALA A 296 -5.71 4.97 8.38
N SER A 297 -6.86 4.93 7.74
CA SER A 297 -8.07 4.30 8.27
C SER A 297 -8.60 3.26 7.30
N PHE A 298 -9.12 2.16 7.84
CA PHE A 298 -9.68 1.07 7.06
C PHE A 298 -11.10 0.78 7.53
N SER A 299 -11.99 0.51 6.57
CA SER A 299 -13.38 0.15 6.82
C SER A 299 -13.76 -1.08 6.01
N TYR A 300 -14.59 -1.94 6.58
CA TYR A 300 -15.07 -3.14 5.91
C TYR A 300 -16.46 -2.94 5.33
N SER A 301 -16.69 -3.49 4.14
CA SER A 301 -18.03 -3.65 3.56
C SER A 301 -18.23 -5.08 3.01
N PRO A 302 -19.47 -5.64 3.09
CA PRO A 302 -19.73 -6.99 2.59
C PRO A 302 -19.77 -7.07 1.06
N THR A 303 -19.98 -5.95 0.37
CA THR A 303 -20.04 -5.86 -1.10
C THR A 303 -19.28 -4.64 -1.62
N TRP A 304 -19.09 -4.57 -2.94
CA TRP A 304 -18.46 -3.44 -3.64
C TRP A 304 -19.49 -2.41 -4.17
N GLU A 305 -20.67 -2.36 -3.58
CA GLU A 305 -21.72 -1.43 -4.00
C GLU A 305 -21.41 0.01 -3.59
N ALA A 306 -21.79 0.97 -4.44
CA ALA A 306 -21.54 2.40 -4.25
C ALA A 306 -22.11 2.97 -2.94
N LYS A 307 -23.14 2.33 -2.35
CA LYS A 307 -23.71 2.74 -1.06
C LYS A 307 -22.70 2.72 0.08
N TRP A 308 -21.71 1.83 0.03
CA TRP A 308 -20.71 1.68 1.09
C TRP A 308 -19.68 2.82 1.11
N PRO A 309 -18.95 3.11 0.02
CA PRO A 309 -18.10 4.29 0.00
C PRO A 309 -18.90 5.59 0.16
N PHE A 310 -20.15 5.66 -0.31
CA PHE A 310 -21.00 6.82 -0.09
C PHE A 310 -21.26 7.04 1.42
N ALA A 311 -21.63 6.00 2.17
CA ALA A 311 -21.83 6.09 3.61
C ALA A 311 -20.55 6.54 4.36
N LEU A 312 -19.38 6.09 3.91
CA LEU A 312 -18.08 6.43 4.52
C LEU A 312 -17.64 7.87 4.21
N LEU A 313 -17.95 8.38 3.00
CA LEU A 313 -17.29 9.55 2.43
C LEU A 313 -18.25 10.71 2.13
N SER A 314 -19.58 10.56 2.35
CA SER A 314 -20.57 11.60 2.04
C SER A 314 -20.34 12.93 2.76
N THR A 315 -19.67 12.91 3.92
CA THR A 315 -19.30 14.10 4.70
C THR A 315 -17.96 14.72 4.26
N ARG A 316 -17.21 14.06 3.35
CA ARG A 316 -15.92 14.51 2.89
C ARG A 316 -16.01 15.86 2.20
N ARG A 317 -15.08 16.77 2.55
CA ARG A 317 -14.90 18.09 1.91
C ARG A 317 -13.46 18.25 1.44
N GLY A 318 -13.26 18.95 0.30
CA GLY A 318 -11.93 19.20 -0.27
C GLY A 318 -11.44 18.08 -1.18
N TRP A 319 -10.13 17.95 -1.35
CA TRP A 319 -9.52 17.08 -2.37
C TRP A 319 -9.68 15.61 -2.03
N MET A 320 -10.17 14.82 -2.97
CA MET A 320 -10.30 13.37 -2.86
C MET A 320 -9.68 12.70 -4.09
N GLN A 321 -8.59 11.97 -3.88
CA GLN A 321 -7.88 11.24 -4.93
C GLN A 321 -8.22 9.75 -4.85
N ALA A 322 -8.69 9.20 -5.96
CA ALA A 322 -9.04 7.79 -6.09
C ALA A 322 -8.79 7.31 -7.52
N ASP A 323 -9.06 6.03 -7.78
CA ASP A 323 -9.29 5.55 -9.14
C ASP A 323 -10.63 6.08 -9.68
N ALA A 324 -10.89 5.89 -10.97
CA ALA A 324 -12.15 6.33 -11.59
C ALA A 324 -13.29 5.33 -11.33
N TYR A 325 -13.43 4.82 -10.11
CA TYR A 325 -14.54 3.97 -9.74
C TYR A 325 -15.85 4.76 -9.68
N ALA A 326 -16.84 4.39 -10.50
CA ALA A 326 -18.12 5.08 -10.62
C ALA A 326 -18.91 5.16 -9.29
N GLY A 327 -18.58 4.31 -8.31
CA GLY A 327 -19.17 4.37 -6.96
C GLY A 327 -18.88 5.67 -6.21
N PHE A 328 -17.87 6.44 -6.62
CA PHE A 328 -17.53 7.74 -6.04
C PHE A 328 -18.30 8.92 -6.70
N ASP A 329 -18.91 8.72 -7.86
CA ASP A 329 -19.59 9.80 -8.62
C ASP A 329 -20.64 10.54 -7.79
N ALA A 330 -21.39 9.81 -6.95
CA ALA A 330 -22.40 10.42 -6.09
C ALA A 330 -21.78 11.36 -5.05
N ILE A 331 -20.57 11.07 -4.57
CA ILE A 331 -19.82 11.88 -3.59
C ILE A 331 -19.37 13.17 -4.26
N TYR A 332 -18.81 13.09 -5.46
CA TYR A 332 -18.37 14.26 -6.22
C TYR A 332 -19.55 15.16 -6.62
N ARG A 333 -20.70 14.56 -6.97
CA ARG A 333 -21.94 15.32 -7.28
C ARG A 333 -22.51 16.10 -6.10
N LEU A 334 -22.23 15.74 -4.86
CA LEU A 334 -22.56 16.56 -3.70
C LEU A 334 -21.82 17.91 -3.69
N GLY A 335 -20.77 18.07 -4.49
CA GLY A 335 -20.01 19.31 -4.66
C GLY A 335 -19.07 19.66 -3.51
N ASN A 336 -19.01 18.87 -2.46
CA ASN A 336 -18.11 19.11 -1.32
C ASN A 336 -16.73 18.48 -1.53
N ALA A 337 -16.67 17.28 -2.11
CA ALA A 337 -15.43 16.60 -2.49
C ALA A 337 -15.06 16.95 -3.93
N VAL A 338 -13.78 17.28 -4.14
CA VAL A 338 -13.23 17.59 -5.46
C VAL A 338 -12.38 16.41 -5.90
N GLU A 339 -12.78 15.78 -7.00
CA GLU A 339 -12.06 14.64 -7.57
C GLU A 339 -10.62 15.00 -7.95
N VAL A 340 -9.66 14.13 -7.65
CA VAL A 340 -8.27 14.20 -8.15
C VAL A 340 -7.96 12.85 -8.79
N GLY A 341 -7.57 12.86 -10.06
CA GLY A 341 -7.26 11.64 -10.81
C GLY A 341 -5.92 11.02 -10.38
N CYS A 342 -5.75 9.76 -10.73
CA CYS A 342 -4.54 9.00 -10.43
C CYS A 342 -3.76 8.69 -11.72
N TRP A 343 -2.58 9.30 -11.89
CA TRP A 343 -1.72 9.04 -13.06
C TRP A 343 -1.16 7.61 -13.09
N ALA A 344 -1.04 6.93 -11.96
CA ALA A 344 -0.62 5.53 -11.95
C ALA A 344 -1.66 4.63 -12.64
N HIS A 345 -2.96 4.87 -12.45
CA HIS A 345 -4.03 4.13 -13.13
C HIS A 345 -4.08 4.45 -14.64
N ALA A 346 -3.94 5.73 -15.02
CA ALA A 346 -3.84 6.12 -16.42
C ALA A 346 -2.64 5.44 -17.11
N ARG A 347 -1.48 5.46 -16.46
CA ARG A 347 -0.24 4.84 -16.93
C ARG A 347 -0.39 3.32 -17.07
N ARG A 348 -1.03 2.63 -16.10
CA ARG A 348 -1.21 1.17 -16.11
C ARG A 348 -1.94 0.69 -17.36
N GLY A 349 -3.05 1.35 -17.73
CA GLY A 349 -3.80 0.99 -18.94
C GLY A 349 -2.97 1.11 -20.22
N LEU A 350 -2.15 2.16 -20.34
CA LEU A 350 -1.25 2.35 -21.48
C LEU A 350 -0.09 1.35 -21.46
N PHE A 351 0.46 1.05 -20.31
CA PHE A 351 1.52 0.06 -20.15
C PHE A 351 1.06 -1.34 -20.55
N GLU A 352 -0.14 -1.76 -20.18
CA GLU A 352 -0.73 -3.02 -20.59
C GLU A 352 -0.88 -3.09 -22.14
N CYS A 353 -1.15 -1.97 -22.81
CA CYS A 353 -1.20 -1.92 -24.27
C CYS A 353 0.16 -2.19 -24.90
N VAL A 354 1.24 -1.60 -24.36
CA VAL A 354 2.61 -1.87 -24.84
C VAL A 354 2.99 -3.34 -24.64
N GLU A 355 2.64 -3.94 -23.50
CA GLU A 355 2.89 -5.37 -23.26
C GLU A 355 2.10 -6.28 -24.23
N ALA A 356 0.93 -5.83 -24.67
CA ALA A 356 0.15 -6.51 -25.70
C ALA A 356 0.67 -6.28 -27.13
N GLY A 357 1.80 -5.58 -27.29
CA GLY A 357 2.43 -5.32 -28.57
C GLY A 357 1.97 -4.04 -29.28
N ASP A 358 1.10 -3.22 -28.66
CA ASP A 358 0.69 -1.92 -29.24
C ASP A 358 1.71 -0.83 -28.85
N ALA A 359 2.74 -0.67 -29.68
CA ALA A 359 3.83 0.27 -29.45
C ALA A 359 3.37 1.75 -29.40
N ARG A 360 2.22 2.11 -29.96
CA ARG A 360 1.69 3.49 -29.97
C ARG A 360 1.59 4.04 -28.53
N ALA A 361 1.20 3.20 -27.59
CA ALA A 361 1.07 3.61 -26.19
C ALA A 361 2.40 4.05 -25.54
N ALA A 362 3.56 3.69 -26.12
CA ALA A 362 4.86 4.11 -25.65
C ALA A 362 5.04 5.64 -25.70
N VAL A 363 4.41 6.32 -26.68
CA VAL A 363 4.43 7.78 -26.79
C VAL A 363 3.81 8.43 -25.54
N ALA A 364 2.63 7.97 -25.11
CA ALA A 364 1.99 8.51 -23.91
C ALA A 364 2.78 8.16 -22.64
N LEU A 365 3.39 6.97 -22.59
CA LEU A 365 4.23 6.57 -21.46
C LEU A 365 5.48 7.43 -21.32
N ASP A 366 6.08 7.88 -22.43
CA ASP A 366 7.20 8.84 -22.40
C ASP A 366 6.80 10.18 -21.76
N PHE A 367 5.69 10.76 -22.21
CA PHE A 367 5.18 12.00 -21.60
C PHE A 367 4.93 11.84 -20.10
N ILE A 368 4.23 10.76 -19.72
CA ILE A 368 3.92 10.48 -18.31
C ILE A 368 5.23 10.29 -17.50
N GLN A 369 6.21 9.57 -18.02
CA GLN A 369 7.50 9.35 -17.36
C GLN A 369 8.22 10.69 -17.13
N ARG A 370 8.20 11.59 -18.08
CA ARG A 370 8.80 12.93 -17.95
C ARG A 370 8.08 13.78 -16.91
N VAL A 371 6.75 13.70 -16.81
CA VAL A 371 5.99 14.37 -15.74
C VAL A 371 6.37 13.80 -14.36
N TYR A 372 6.52 12.48 -14.23
CA TYR A 372 7.01 11.86 -12.99
C TYR A 372 8.45 12.25 -12.63
N ALA A 373 9.30 12.50 -13.63
CA ALA A 373 10.67 12.99 -13.40
C ALA A 373 10.65 14.38 -12.75
N VAL A 374 9.76 15.29 -13.18
CA VAL A 374 9.58 16.60 -12.55
C VAL A 374 9.18 16.48 -11.08
N GLU A 375 8.28 15.55 -10.74
CA GLU A 375 7.87 15.28 -9.36
C GLU A 375 9.00 14.71 -8.51
N ALA A 376 9.82 13.82 -9.09
CA ALA A 376 10.97 13.22 -8.41
C ALA A 376 12.03 14.28 -8.09
N GLU A 377 12.36 15.17 -9.05
CA GLU A 377 13.28 16.29 -8.85
C GLU A 377 12.78 17.24 -7.76
N ALA A 378 11.49 17.64 -7.83
CA ALA A 378 10.87 18.52 -6.83
C ALA A 378 10.92 17.90 -5.42
N SER A 379 10.86 16.57 -5.32
CA SER A 379 10.95 15.87 -4.04
C SER A 379 12.38 15.79 -3.51
N VAL A 380 13.37 15.58 -4.39
CA VAL A 380 14.80 15.56 -4.02
C VAL A 380 15.24 16.95 -3.57
N GLU A 381 14.78 18.01 -4.24
CA GLU A 381 15.07 19.40 -3.90
C GLU A 381 14.31 19.89 -2.64
N GLY A 382 13.35 19.11 -2.12
CA GLY A 382 12.56 19.45 -0.94
C GLY A 382 11.66 20.67 -1.15
N LEU A 383 11.13 20.86 -2.36
CA LEU A 383 10.30 22.03 -2.69
C LEU A 383 9.05 22.09 -1.83
N ASN A 384 8.74 23.27 -1.30
CA ASN A 384 7.48 23.53 -0.62
C ASN A 384 6.29 23.52 -1.61
N PRO A 385 5.03 23.49 -1.15
CA PRO A 385 3.86 23.39 -2.02
C PRO A 385 3.78 24.48 -3.10
N GLU A 386 4.11 25.73 -2.79
CA GLU A 386 4.07 26.85 -3.74
C GLU A 386 5.13 26.69 -4.83
N GLN A 387 6.36 26.37 -4.43
CA GLN A 387 7.47 26.11 -5.36
C GLN A 387 7.16 24.90 -6.26
N ARG A 388 6.52 23.88 -5.70
CA ARG A 388 6.09 22.69 -6.47
C ARG A 388 5.03 23.05 -7.49
N CYS A 389 4.02 23.86 -7.15
CA CYS A 389 3.04 24.37 -8.12
C CYS A 389 3.71 25.12 -9.26
N LYS A 390 4.63 26.04 -8.96
CA LYS A 390 5.36 26.79 -9.98
C LYS A 390 6.16 25.86 -10.90
N ARG A 391 6.90 24.90 -10.34
CA ARG A 391 7.65 23.89 -11.11
C ARG A 391 6.74 23.06 -12.02
N ARG A 392 5.57 22.68 -11.54
CA ARG A 392 4.57 21.93 -12.30
C ARG A 392 4.03 22.74 -13.47
N GLU A 393 3.72 24.04 -13.26
CA GLU A 393 3.23 24.92 -14.31
C GLU A 393 4.28 25.14 -15.40
N GLU A 394 5.54 25.34 -15.00
CA GLU A 394 6.64 25.60 -15.93
C GLU A 394 7.07 24.36 -16.73
N ARG A 395 7.05 23.15 -16.12
CA ARG A 395 7.65 21.96 -16.73
C ARG A 395 6.66 20.83 -17.02
N SER A 396 5.67 20.61 -16.16
CA SER A 396 4.70 19.53 -16.37
C SER A 396 3.55 19.95 -17.28
N ARG A 397 3.07 21.18 -17.18
CA ARG A 397 1.96 21.71 -17.99
C ARG A 397 2.22 21.57 -19.49
N PRO A 398 3.33 22.01 -20.06
CA PRO A 398 3.60 21.89 -21.50
C PRO A 398 3.65 20.43 -21.98
N LEU A 399 4.18 19.53 -21.14
CA LEU A 399 4.20 18.09 -21.43
C LEU A 399 2.78 17.52 -21.49
N LEU A 400 1.92 17.91 -20.55
CA LEU A 400 0.54 17.46 -20.48
C LEU A 400 -0.32 18.03 -21.62
N ASP A 401 -0.11 19.29 -22.01
CA ASP A 401 -0.80 19.88 -23.15
C ASP A 401 -0.44 19.15 -24.46
N SER A 402 0.84 18.80 -24.63
CA SER A 402 1.30 17.99 -25.77
C SER A 402 0.72 16.59 -25.73
N LEU A 403 0.69 15.96 -24.57
CA LEU A 403 0.06 14.65 -24.37
C LEU A 403 -1.44 14.70 -24.70
N ARG A 404 -2.15 15.74 -24.27
CA ARG A 404 -3.58 15.91 -24.56
C ARG A 404 -3.84 15.97 -26.06
N ALA A 405 -3.09 16.79 -26.78
CA ALA A 405 -3.22 16.91 -28.23
C ALA A 405 -3.04 15.53 -28.92
N TRP A 406 -2.02 14.81 -28.51
CA TRP A 406 -1.76 13.46 -29.02
C TRP A 406 -2.88 12.47 -28.66
N LEU A 407 -3.38 12.45 -27.43
CA LEU A 407 -4.47 11.60 -26.99
C LEU A 407 -5.77 11.84 -27.78
N ILE A 408 -6.10 13.12 -28.06
CA ILE A 408 -7.28 13.48 -28.87
C ILE A 408 -7.13 12.94 -30.29
N GLN A 409 -5.95 13.09 -30.90
CA GLN A 409 -5.66 12.53 -32.23
C GLN A 409 -5.83 11.01 -32.25
N GLN A 410 -5.25 10.32 -31.25
CA GLN A 410 -5.34 8.86 -31.16
C GLN A 410 -6.76 8.37 -30.89
N HIS A 411 -7.54 9.10 -30.10
CA HIS A 411 -8.94 8.76 -29.81
C HIS A 411 -9.80 8.73 -31.07
N GLY A 412 -9.56 9.66 -32.00
CA GLY A 412 -10.27 9.71 -33.28
C GLY A 412 -9.91 8.55 -34.23
N GLN A 413 -8.75 7.93 -34.02
CA GLN A 413 -8.22 6.87 -34.90
C GLN A 413 -8.37 5.46 -34.32
N ALA A 414 -8.40 5.32 -33.00
CA ALA A 414 -8.44 4.04 -32.30
C ALA A 414 -9.88 3.52 -32.17
N PRO A 415 -10.16 2.23 -32.47
CA PRO A 415 -11.48 1.66 -32.19
C PRO A 415 -11.80 1.78 -30.67
N PRO A 416 -12.97 2.34 -30.29
CA PRO A 416 -13.27 2.64 -28.89
C PRO A 416 -13.23 1.43 -27.94
N LYS A 417 -13.54 0.23 -28.45
CA LYS A 417 -13.57 -1.02 -27.68
C LYS A 417 -12.23 -1.75 -27.66
N SER A 418 -11.23 -1.30 -28.43
CA SER A 418 -9.88 -1.86 -28.37
C SER A 418 -9.23 -1.55 -27.02
N PRO A 419 -8.24 -2.34 -26.57
CA PRO A 419 -7.48 -2.04 -25.36
C PRO A 419 -6.88 -0.64 -25.38
N PHE A 420 -6.25 -0.26 -26.47
CA PHE A 420 -5.67 1.07 -26.66
C PHE A 420 -6.73 2.17 -26.66
N GLY A 421 -7.85 1.99 -27.40
CA GLY A 421 -8.96 2.96 -27.40
C GLY A 421 -9.57 3.16 -26.00
N ARG A 422 -9.67 2.09 -25.20
CA ARG A 422 -10.12 2.19 -23.80
C ARG A 422 -9.13 2.95 -22.92
N ALA A 423 -7.82 2.69 -23.05
CA ALA A 423 -6.79 3.37 -22.28
C ALA A 423 -6.73 4.86 -22.61
N VAL A 424 -6.74 5.22 -23.90
CA VAL A 424 -6.80 6.61 -24.36
C VAL A 424 -8.11 7.28 -23.92
N GLY A 425 -9.25 6.60 -24.08
CA GLY A 425 -10.55 7.10 -23.65
C GLY A 425 -10.64 7.33 -22.13
N TYR A 426 -9.97 6.48 -21.33
CA TYR A 426 -9.84 6.70 -19.89
C TYR A 426 -9.11 8.02 -19.59
N CYS A 427 -7.94 8.24 -20.21
CA CYS A 427 -7.17 9.47 -20.02
C CYS A 427 -7.97 10.72 -20.39
N ILE A 428 -8.73 10.68 -21.50
CA ILE A 428 -9.54 11.82 -21.96
C ILE A 428 -10.70 12.10 -21.01
N ARG A 429 -11.44 11.08 -20.58
CA ARG A 429 -12.56 11.26 -19.64
C ARG A 429 -12.11 11.78 -18.29
N GLN A 430 -10.95 11.34 -17.81
CA GLN A 430 -10.38 11.74 -16.52
C GLN A 430 -9.48 12.98 -16.62
N TRP A 431 -9.38 13.63 -17.80
CA TRP A 431 -8.36 14.65 -18.04
C TRP A 431 -8.37 15.77 -17.01
N GLU A 432 -9.54 16.35 -16.73
CA GLU A 432 -9.66 17.43 -15.75
C GLU A 432 -9.26 16.99 -14.33
N ALA A 433 -9.65 15.79 -13.93
CA ALA A 433 -9.25 15.23 -12.64
C ALA A 433 -7.75 14.95 -12.58
N LEU A 434 -7.16 14.47 -13.69
CA LEU A 434 -5.73 14.21 -13.81
C LEU A 434 -4.88 15.49 -13.77
N LEU A 435 -5.41 16.63 -14.21
CA LEU A 435 -4.70 17.92 -14.17
C LEU A 435 -4.72 18.58 -12.79
N ARG A 436 -5.64 18.20 -11.89
CA ARG A 436 -5.83 18.90 -10.61
C ARG A 436 -4.60 18.88 -9.71
N PHE A 437 -3.70 17.89 -9.83
CA PHE A 437 -2.45 17.90 -9.05
C PHE A 437 -1.57 19.12 -9.34
N LEU A 438 -1.73 19.77 -10.50
CA LEU A 438 -1.00 21.00 -10.84
C LEU A 438 -1.43 22.19 -9.98
N THR A 439 -2.67 22.21 -9.48
CA THR A 439 -3.28 23.38 -8.82
C THR A 439 -2.90 23.55 -7.36
N ASP A 440 -2.44 22.48 -6.70
CA ASP A 440 -2.00 22.51 -5.31
C ASP A 440 -0.78 21.59 -5.13
N GLY A 441 0.34 22.14 -4.69
CA GLY A 441 1.60 21.39 -4.52
C GLY A 441 1.56 20.29 -3.46
N ARG A 442 0.51 20.25 -2.63
CA ARG A 442 0.26 19.18 -1.66
C ARG A 442 -0.42 17.96 -2.28
N LEU A 443 -1.07 18.13 -3.45
CA LEU A 443 -1.71 17.02 -4.16
C LEU A 443 -0.63 16.10 -4.75
N PRO A 444 -0.67 14.79 -4.43
CA PRO A 444 0.21 13.84 -5.09
C PRO A 444 -0.25 13.58 -6.53
N ILE A 445 0.70 13.23 -7.40
CA ILE A 445 0.41 12.91 -8.80
C ILE A 445 -0.41 11.62 -8.93
N ASP A 446 -0.30 10.71 -7.96
CA ASP A 446 -1.00 9.42 -7.98
C ASP A 446 -1.43 8.94 -6.59
N ASN A 447 -2.24 7.87 -6.57
CA ASN A 447 -2.78 7.25 -5.37
C ASN A 447 -1.88 6.13 -4.80
N THR A 448 -0.63 6.01 -5.23
CA THR A 448 0.29 4.91 -4.86
C THR A 448 0.53 4.83 -3.34
N ALA A 449 0.43 5.96 -2.62
CA ALA A 449 0.59 5.96 -1.17
C ALA A 449 -0.55 5.18 -0.48
N CYS A 450 -1.80 5.34 -0.94
CA CYS A 450 -2.95 4.57 -0.45
C CYS A 450 -2.87 3.09 -0.86
N GLU A 451 -2.48 2.79 -2.11
CA GLU A 451 -2.21 1.41 -2.55
C GLU A 451 -1.14 0.73 -1.66
N ARG A 452 -0.11 1.49 -1.26
CA ARG A 452 0.93 1.01 -0.33
C ARG A 452 0.38 0.71 1.07
N ALA A 453 -0.56 1.50 1.56
CA ALA A 453 -1.22 1.25 2.85
C ALA A 453 -2.05 -0.05 2.82
N LEU A 454 -2.58 -0.46 1.66
CA LEU A 454 -3.27 -1.74 1.47
C LEU A 454 -2.34 -2.95 1.36
N ARG A 455 -1.02 -2.75 1.17
CA ARG A 455 -0.06 -3.83 0.95
C ARG A 455 -0.02 -4.87 2.08
N PRO A 456 -0.04 -4.51 3.38
CA PRO A 456 -0.10 -5.48 4.48
C PRO A 456 -1.32 -6.41 4.38
N ILE A 457 -2.48 -5.87 4.00
CA ILE A 457 -3.70 -6.65 3.79
C ILE A 457 -3.53 -7.60 2.60
N ALA A 458 -3.00 -7.10 1.48
CA ALA A 458 -2.79 -7.87 0.27
C ALA A 458 -1.79 -9.03 0.46
N ILE A 459 -0.77 -8.85 1.29
CA ILE A 459 0.18 -9.89 1.68
C ILE A 459 -0.47 -10.85 2.69
N GLY A 460 -1.09 -10.30 3.74
CA GLY A 460 -1.72 -11.06 4.80
C GLY A 460 -2.76 -12.06 4.27
N ARG A 461 -3.63 -11.63 3.35
CA ARG A 461 -4.65 -12.52 2.75
C ARG A 461 -4.07 -13.70 1.96
N LYS A 462 -2.79 -13.66 1.55
CA LYS A 462 -2.10 -14.82 0.97
C LYS A 462 -1.67 -15.84 2.02
N ASN A 463 -1.56 -15.43 3.29
CA ASN A 463 -1.19 -16.27 4.42
C ASN A 463 -2.40 -16.83 5.16
N TYR A 464 -3.37 -16.01 5.52
CA TYR A 464 -4.57 -16.46 6.26
C TYR A 464 -5.79 -16.75 5.36
N LEU A 465 -5.70 -16.47 4.04
CA LEU A 465 -6.63 -16.82 2.96
C LEU A 465 -8.04 -16.18 3.06
N PHE A 466 -8.58 -15.98 4.27
CA PHE A 466 -9.93 -15.45 4.51
C PHE A 466 -10.05 -14.82 5.90
N ALA A 467 -11.05 -13.98 6.08
CA ALA A 467 -11.58 -13.64 7.39
C ALA A 467 -12.60 -14.71 7.81
N GLY A 468 -12.53 -15.16 9.06
CA GLY A 468 -13.38 -16.25 9.56
C GLY A 468 -14.88 -15.89 9.68
N SER A 469 -15.20 -14.60 9.63
CA SER A 469 -16.55 -14.05 9.67
C SER A 469 -16.53 -12.57 9.26
N GLU A 470 -17.70 -11.98 9.06
CA GLU A 470 -17.84 -10.53 8.87
C GLU A 470 -17.28 -9.74 10.07
N THR A 471 -17.58 -10.18 11.29
CA THR A 471 -17.01 -9.61 12.52
C THR A 471 -15.47 -9.66 12.48
N GLY A 472 -14.89 -10.77 12.03
CA GLY A 472 -13.45 -10.90 11.86
C GLY A 472 -12.85 -9.92 10.86
N ALA A 473 -13.58 -9.60 9.78
CA ALA A 473 -13.16 -8.59 8.81
C ALA A 473 -13.25 -7.16 9.38
N ARG A 474 -14.29 -6.85 10.18
CA ARG A 474 -14.42 -5.56 10.91
C ARG A 474 -13.29 -5.38 11.93
N ARG A 475 -12.98 -6.42 12.72
CA ARG A 475 -11.85 -6.44 13.65
C ARG A 475 -10.53 -6.15 12.92
N ALA A 476 -10.34 -6.74 11.75
CA ALA A 476 -9.17 -6.50 10.93
C ALA A 476 -9.07 -5.02 10.50
N ALA A 477 -10.17 -4.41 10.03
CA ALA A 477 -10.20 -3.00 9.65
C ALA A 477 -9.78 -2.08 10.82
N THR A 478 -10.31 -2.31 12.03
CA THR A 478 -9.92 -1.58 13.24
C THR A 478 -8.42 -1.68 13.52
N ILE A 479 -7.87 -2.90 13.57
CA ILE A 479 -6.47 -3.10 13.90
C ILE A 479 -5.54 -2.56 12.80
N TYR A 480 -5.90 -2.72 11.53
CA TYR A 480 -5.14 -2.13 10.42
C TYR A 480 -5.14 -0.59 10.47
N SER A 481 -6.23 0.05 10.91
CA SER A 481 -6.28 1.51 11.06
C SER A 481 -5.25 2.00 12.10
N ILE A 482 -5.16 1.31 13.21
CA ILE A 482 -4.21 1.64 14.28
C ILE A 482 -2.78 1.38 13.84
N LEU A 483 -2.50 0.17 13.35
CA LEU A 483 -1.15 -0.21 12.90
C LEU A 483 -0.69 0.58 11.68
N GLY A 484 -1.59 0.85 10.73
CA GLY A 484 -1.30 1.66 9.55
C GLY A 484 -0.91 3.08 9.92
N THR A 485 -1.66 3.72 10.84
CA THR A 485 -1.32 5.07 11.33
C THR A 485 -0.03 5.05 12.16
N ALA A 486 0.18 4.02 13.00
CA ALA A 486 1.42 3.85 13.75
C ALA A 486 2.65 3.70 12.82
N ALA A 487 2.51 2.95 11.72
CA ALA A 487 3.56 2.80 10.72
C ALA A 487 3.89 4.13 10.01
N LEU A 488 2.87 4.95 9.69
CA LEU A 488 3.07 6.29 9.13
C LEU A 488 3.78 7.22 10.14
N ALA A 489 3.50 7.07 11.43
CA ALA A 489 4.20 7.77 12.51
C ALA A 489 5.58 7.15 12.85
N ARG A 490 6.01 6.10 12.14
CA ARG A 490 7.28 5.37 12.33
C ARG A 490 7.46 4.78 13.74
N LEU A 491 6.35 4.38 14.37
CA LEU A 491 6.38 3.75 15.68
C LEU A 491 6.72 2.27 15.59
N GLU A 492 7.38 1.77 16.63
CA GLU A 492 7.52 0.33 16.83
C GLU A 492 6.15 -0.22 17.26
N PRO A 493 5.53 -1.15 16.48
CA PRO A 493 4.12 -1.47 16.63
C PRO A 493 3.79 -2.19 17.94
N TRP A 494 4.70 -3.06 18.43
CA TRP A 494 4.47 -3.78 19.68
C TRP A 494 4.53 -2.87 20.90
N ALA A 495 5.56 -2.01 20.98
CA ALA A 495 5.70 -1.08 22.11
C ALA A 495 4.51 -0.12 22.18
N TYR A 496 4.11 0.42 21.04
CA TYR A 496 2.94 1.29 20.95
C TYR A 496 1.65 0.58 21.39
N LEU A 497 1.34 -0.59 20.81
CA LEU A 497 0.11 -1.32 21.17
C LEU A 497 0.10 -1.79 22.61
N ARG A 498 1.24 -2.26 23.14
CA ARG A 498 1.35 -2.67 24.54
C ARG A 498 0.99 -1.51 25.47
N ASP A 499 1.56 -0.34 25.24
CA ASP A 499 1.36 0.84 26.08
C ASP A 499 -0.09 1.37 25.99
N VAL A 500 -0.65 1.44 24.79
CA VAL A 500 -2.05 1.82 24.57
C VAL A 500 -3.00 0.84 25.24
N LEU A 501 -2.80 -0.48 25.04
CA LEU A 501 -3.63 -1.51 25.66
C LEU A 501 -3.53 -1.45 27.19
N GLN A 502 -2.34 -1.27 27.76
CA GLN A 502 -2.16 -1.12 29.20
C GLN A 502 -2.91 0.12 29.72
N SER A 503 -2.76 1.27 29.05
CA SER A 503 -3.47 2.49 29.42
C SER A 503 -5.00 2.29 29.43
N LEU A 504 -5.54 1.60 28.42
CA LEU A 504 -6.97 1.31 28.33
C LEU A 504 -7.43 0.32 29.42
N ILE A 505 -6.63 -0.70 29.75
CA ILE A 505 -6.86 -1.65 30.83
C ILE A 505 -6.90 -0.91 32.18
N ASP A 506 -6.00 0.05 32.38
CA ASP A 506 -5.91 0.86 33.60
C ASP A 506 -6.99 1.94 33.70
N GLY A 507 -7.96 1.97 32.75
CA GLY A 507 -9.11 2.87 32.77
C GLY A 507 -8.83 4.26 32.20
N TRP A 508 -8.00 4.38 31.17
CA TRP A 508 -7.73 5.66 30.50
C TRP A 508 -9.02 6.39 30.12
N PRO A 509 -9.18 7.67 30.53
CA PRO A 509 -10.42 8.39 30.29
C PRO A 509 -10.71 8.58 28.79
N GLN A 510 -11.93 8.25 28.35
CA GLN A 510 -12.34 8.39 26.94
C GLN A 510 -12.17 9.83 26.41
N ARG A 511 -12.37 10.85 27.23
CA ARG A 511 -12.14 12.27 26.88
C ARG A 511 -10.67 12.59 26.53
N ARG A 512 -9.74 11.73 26.90
CA ARG A 512 -8.30 11.86 26.64
C ARG A 512 -7.80 10.85 25.61
N ILE A 513 -8.68 10.18 24.91
CA ILE A 513 -8.31 9.13 23.94
C ILE A 513 -7.38 9.66 22.83
N ASP A 514 -7.48 10.93 22.49
CA ASP A 514 -6.65 11.58 21.46
C ASP A 514 -5.16 11.61 21.83
N GLU A 515 -4.82 11.53 23.11
CA GLU A 515 -3.43 11.44 23.58
C GLU A 515 -2.79 10.09 23.25
N LEU A 516 -3.62 9.05 23.03
CA LEU A 516 -3.16 7.72 22.64
C LEU A 516 -3.06 7.55 21.11
N LEU A 517 -3.47 8.55 20.33
CA LEU A 517 -3.31 8.51 18.86
C LEU A 517 -1.83 8.40 18.47
N PRO A 518 -1.46 7.63 17.43
CA PRO A 518 -0.07 7.36 17.10
C PRO A 518 0.82 8.62 16.99
N PRO A 519 0.42 9.71 16.32
CA PRO A 519 1.24 10.93 16.30
C PRO A 519 1.39 11.61 17.65
N ALA A 520 0.35 11.61 18.50
CA ALA A 520 0.41 12.21 19.85
C ALA A 520 1.31 11.37 20.77
N TRP A 521 1.15 10.04 20.71
CA TRP A 521 2.00 9.11 21.46
C TRP A 521 3.48 9.23 21.05
N ALA A 522 3.77 9.37 19.74
CA ALA A 522 5.12 9.61 19.24
C ALA A 522 5.76 10.84 19.89
N LEU A 523 5.03 11.96 19.94
CA LEU A 523 5.52 13.20 20.54
C LEU A 523 5.80 13.02 22.04
N ALA A 524 4.91 12.35 22.77
CA ALA A 524 5.07 12.13 24.22
C ALA A 524 6.27 11.21 24.55
N HIS A 525 6.69 10.34 23.62
CA HIS A 525 7.78 9.37 23.83
C HIS A 525 9.07 9.72 23.07
N SER A 526 9.09 10.78 22.26
CA SER A 526 10.30 11.25 21.55
C SER A 526 11.34 11.92 22.46
N THR A 527 10.99 12.20 23.70
CA THR A 527 11.83 12.88 24.71
C THR A 527 12.47 11.91 25.70
N ARG A 528 12.36 10.62 25.48
CA ARG A 528 13.03 9.56 26.27
C ARG A 528 14.06 8.83 25.36
#